data_648d9dd6d43db6bb638b73d964fea3e6
#
_entry.id   648d9dd6d43db6bb638b73d964fea3e6
#
_cell.length_a   1.000
_cell.length_b   1.000
_cell.length_c   1.000
_cell.angle_alpha   90.00
_cell.angle_beta   90.00
_cell.angle_gamma   90.00
#
_symmetry.space_group_name_H-M   'P 1'
#
loop_
_entity.id
_entity.type
_entity.pdbx_description
1 polymer ?
#
loop_
_entity_poly.entity_id
_entity_poly.type
_entity_poly.pdbx_seq_one_letter_code
_entity_poly.pdbx_strand_id
1 'polypeptide(L)'
;MSTSLYDLSVGSFFYMAEATVGIMQVGQQYCADNNSNPDDIVAKSLHPDMNGFHFQVVCVTHQSWGAIKGLQSGVFGPPNGYEQMDYAGLLGLTEQTVTALKALDPESINDLSGGTVVFK
;
A
#
# COMPACT_ATOMS: atom_id res chain seq x y z
N MET A 1 -25.33 4.22 16.24
CA MET A 1 -24.48 4.34 15.04
C MET A 1 -23.41 3.27 15.08
N SER A 2 -23.27 2.53 14.01
CA SER A 2 -22.20 1.55 13.87
C SER A 2 -21.26 1.97 12.75
N THR A 3 -20.00 1.66 12.90
CA THR A 3 -19.00 1.87 11.86
C THR A 3 -18.98 0.65 10.94
N SER A 4 -18.99 0.88 9.63
CA SER A 4 -18.97 -0.21 8.65
C SER A 4 -17.58 -0.78 8.49
N LEU A 5 -17.50 -2.03 8.02
CA LEU A 5 -16.23 -2.64 7.66
C LEU A 5 -15.53 -1.85 6.56
N TYR A 6 -16.28 -1.34 5.58
CA TYR A 6 -15.74 -0.50 4.52
C TYR A 6 -15.04 0.74 5.10
N ASP A 7 -15.70 1.48 5.99
CA ASP A 7 -15.13 2.69 6.59
C ASP A 7 -13.88 2.39 7.41
N LEU A 8 -13.87 1.28 8.16
CA LEU A 8 -12.74 0.87 9.00
C LEU A 8 -11.55 0.37 8.19
N SER A 9 -11.76 -0.12 6.99
CA SER A 9 -10.72 -0.68 6.14
C SER A 9 -10.43 0.21 4.94
N VAL A 10 -11.25 0.15 3.91
CA VAL A 10 -11.03 0.86 2.63
C VAL A 10 -10.92 2.37 2.84
N GLY A 11 -11.75 2.96 3.68
CA GLY A 11 -11.73 4.38 3.99
C GLY A 11 -10.36 4.83 4.52
N SER A 12 -9.83 4.10 5.51
CA SER A 12 -8.51 4.40 6.07
C SER A 12 -7.37 4.06 5.11
N PHE A 13 -7.45 2.92 4.44
CA PHE A 13 -6.41 2.45 3.51
C PHE A 13 -6.26 3.40 2.32
N PHE A 14 -7.37 3.90 1.80
CA PHE A 14 -7.37 4.85 0.70
C PHE A 14 -6.57 6.11 1.04
N TYR A 15 -6.83 6.71 2.20
CA TYR A 15 -6.10 7.91 2.63
C TYR A 15 -4.60 7.65 2.79
N MET A 16 -4.24 6.50 3.36
CA MET A 16 -2.85 6.13 3.54
C MET A 16 -2.13 5.92 2.20
N ALA A 17 -2.77 5.22 1.26
CA ALA A 17 -2.20 4.98 -0.06
C ALA A 17 -2.08 6.29 -0.86
N GLU A 18 -3.09 7.15 -0.82
CA GLU A 18 -3.07 8.46 -1.48
C GLU A 18 -1.96 9.36 -0.90
N ALA A 19 -1.81 9.38 0.42
CA ALA A 19 -0.73 10.12 1.07
C ALA A 19 0.65 9.60 0.64
N THR A 20 0.80 8.29 0.49
CA THR A 20 2.05 7.68 0.03
C THR A 20 2.40 8.11 -1.40
N VAL A 21 1.42 8.14 -2.30
CA VAL A 21 1.61 8.68 -3.66
C VAL A 21 2.13 10.12 -3.59
N GLY A 22 1.51 10.96 -2.78
CA GLY A 22 1.92 12.36 -2.60
C GLY A 22 3.34 12.49 -2.07
N ILE A 23 3.72 11.70 -1.07
CA ILE A 23 5.08 11.67 -0.51
C ILE A 23 6.09 11.25 -1.58
N MET A 24 5.77 10.25 -2.37
CA MET A 24 6.67 9.78 -3.43
C MET A 24 6.82 10.79 -4.55
N GLN A 25 5.77 11.51 -4.90
CA GLN A 25 5.83 12.60 -5.88
C GLN A 25 6.72 13.75 -5.40
N VAL A 26 6.61 14.11 -4.11
CA VAL A 26 7.49 15.12 -3.49
C VAL A 26 8.94 14.65 -3.52
N GLY A 27 9.22 13.40 -3.18
CA GLY A 27 10.56 12.84 -3.24
C GLY A 27 11.14 12.82 -4.65
N GLN A 28 10.34 12.48 -5.63
CA GLN A 28 10.73 12.50 -7.04
C GLN A 28 11.10 13.93 -7.50
N GLN A 29 10.29 14.91 -7.14
CA GLN A 29 10.54 16.32 -7.46
C GLN A 29 11.80 16.83 -6.76
N TYR A 30 12.00 16.48 -5.49
CA TYR A 30 13.22 16.82 -4.75
C TYR A 30 14.47 16.30 -5.46
N CYS A 31 14.45 15.06 -5.92
CA CYS A 31 15.58 14.48 -6.64
C CYS A 31 15.83 15.21 -7.97
N ALA A 32 14.78 15.56 -8.70
CA ALA A 32 14.90 16.32 -9.94
C ALA A 32 15.53 17.71 -9.68
N ASP A 33 15.09 18.41 -8.63
CA ASP A 33 15.59 19.74 -8.28
C ASP A 33 17.04 19.71 -7.78
N ASN A 34 17.51 18.59 -7.27
CA ASN A 34 18.86 18.44 -6.69
C ASN A 34 19.78 17.56 -7.54
N ASN A 35 19.41 17.26 -8.78
CA ASN A 35 20.20 16.43 -9.71
C ASN A 35 20.58 15.05 -9.09
N SER A 36 19.70 14.47 -8.27
CA SER A 36 19.88 13.15 -7.72
C SER A 36 18.93 12.15 -8.37
N ASN A 37 19.33 10.87 -8.33
CA ASN A 37 18.51 9.78 -8.88
C ASN A 37 17.58 9.26 -7.78
N PRO A 38 16.25 9.29 -7.98
CA PRO A 38 15.32 8.72 -6.99
C PRO A 38 15.54 7.24 -6.74
N ASP A 39 16.10 6.50 -7.70
CA ASP A 39 16.41 5.07 -7.51
C ASP A 39 17.44 4.83 -6.41
N ASP A 40 18.27 5.82 -6.08
CA ASP A 40 19.20 5.73 -4.96
C ASP A 40 18.48 5.65 -3.59
N ILE A 41 17.22 6.05 -3.52
CA ILE A 41 16.41 5.99 -2.31
C ILE A 41 15.89 4.56 -2.07
N VAL A 42 15.66 3.79 -3.12
CA VAL A 42 14.92 2.52 -3.08
C VAL A 42 15.51 1.52 -2.07
N ALA A 43 16.85 1.43 -1.98
CA ALA A 43 17.53 0.51 -1.06
C ALA A 43 17.84 1.13 0.31
N LYS A 44 17.54 2.42 0.51
CA LYS A 44 17.89 3.10 1.77
C LYS A 44 16.97 2.72 2.90
N SER A 45 17.53 2.65 4.11
CA SER A 45 16.79 2.48 5.35
C SER A 45 17.19 3.58 6.36
N LEU A 46 16.29 3.83 7.30
CA LEU A 46 16.54 4.82 8.36
C LEU A 46 17.44 4.27 9.46
N HIS A 47 17.57 2.95 9.56
CA HIS A 47 18.38 2.27 10.55
C HIS A 47 18.87 0.93 9.99
N PRO A 48 20.07 0.42 10.38
CA PRO A 48 20.57 -0.86 9.89
C PRO A 48 19.63 -2.05 10.14
N ASP A 49 18.81 -2.00 11.19
CA ASP A 49 17.87 -3.06 11.55
C ASP A 49 16.50 -2.91 10.88
N MET A 50 16.29 -1.84 10.10
CA MET A 50 15.05 -1.61 9.37
C MET A 50 15.16 -2.10 7.93
N ASN A 51 14.07 -2.64 7.43
CA ASN A 51 13.93 -2.87 6.00
C ASN A 51 13.98 -1.54 5.24
N GLY A 52 14.47 -1.58 4.01
CA GLY A 52 14.64 -0.39 3.18
C GLY A 52 13.33 0.18 2.66
N PHE A 53 13.45 1.30 1.96
CA PHE A 53 12.33 2.05 1.39
C PHE A 53 11.44 1.19 0.49
N HIS A 54 12.03 0.33 -0.35
CA HIS A 54 11.29 -0.61 -1.20
C HIS A 54 10.28 -1.42 -0.38
N PHE A 55 10.76 -2.05 0.69
CA PHE A 55 9.90 -2.87 1.54
C PHE A 55 8.79 -2.04 2.21
N GLN A 56 9.11 -0.83 2.66
CA GLN A 56 8.12 0.05 3.30
C GLN A 56 6.97 0.41 2.33
N VAL A 57 7.30 0.72 1.08
CA VAL A 57 6.29 1.02 0.06
C VAL A 57 5.47 -0.22 -0.32
N VAL A 58 6.14 -1.37 -0.47
CA VAL A 58 5.44 -2.65 -0.70
C VAL A 58 4.46 -2.92 0.42
N CYS A 59 4.82 -2.65 1.68
CA CYS A 59 3.92 -2.83 2.82
C CYS A 59 2.67 -1.95 2.73
N VAL A 60 2.77 -0.74 2.21
CA VAL A 60 1.59 0.12 2.01
C VAL A 60 0.56 -0.57 1.11
N THR A 61 0.98 -1.13 -0.01
CA THR A 61 0.11 -1.88 -0.91
C THR A 61 -0.39 -3.17 -0.26
N HIS A 62 0.52 -3.94 0.35
CA HIS A 62 0.18 -5.24 0.92
C HIS A 62 -0.79 -5.12 2.09
N GLN A 63 -0.59 -4.15 2.98
CA GLN A 63 -1.45 -3.95 4.16
C GLN A 63 -2.75 -3.20 3.85
N SER A 64 -2.93 -2.73 2.62
CA SER A 64 -4.16 -2.09 2.16
C SER A 64 -4.89 -2.92 1.11
N TRP A 65 -4.49 -2.87 -0.12
CA TRP A 65 -5.11 -3.67 -1.20
C TRP A 65 -4.96 -5.17 -0.97
N GLY A 66 -3.77 -5.61 -0.51
CA GLY A 66 -3.55 -7.01 -0.15
C GLY A 66 -4.47 -7.48 0.99
N ALA A 67 -4.71 -6.63 1.99
CA ALA A 67 -5.63 -6.93 3.08
C ALA A 67 -7.07 -7.08 2.59
N ILE A 68 -7.51 -6.26 1.64
CA ILE A 68 -8.84 -6.41 1.02
C ILE A 68 -8.96 -7.74 0.28
N LYS A 69 -7.94 -8.13 -0.48
CA LYS A 69 -7.91 -9.45 -1.11
C LYS A 69 -7.94 -10.57 -0.07
N GLY A 70 -7.28 -10.37 1.07
CA GLY A 70 -7.32 -11.29 2.20
C GLY A 70 -8.72 -11.44 2.80
N LEU A 71 -9.45 -10.34 2.93
CA LEU A 71 -10.87 -10.37 3.34
C LEU A 71 -11.71 -11.18 2.37
N GLN A 72 -11.49 -11.01 1.07
CA GLN A 72 -12.25 -11.69 0.02
C GLN A 72 -11.93 -13.18 -0.07
N SER A 73 -10.67 -13.55 0.14
CA SER A 73 -10.20 -14.94 0.04
C SER A 73 -10.28 -15.72 1.36
N GLY A 74 -10.32 -15.02 2.48
CA GLY A 74 -10.26 -15.63 3.81
C GLY A 74 -8.84 -15.99 4.29
N VAL A 75 -7.80 -15.60 3.56
CA VAL A 75 -6.40 -15.88 3.90
C VAL A 75 -5.56 -14.64 3.71
N PHE A 76 -4.71 -14.33 4.68
CA PHE A 76 -3.76 -13.22 4.61
C PHE A 76 -2.44 -13.65 5.26
N GLY A 77 -1.34 -13.09 4.81
CA GLY A 77 -0.01 -13.40 5.35
C GLY A 77 0.97 -12.27 5.12
N PRO A 78 2.26 -12.49 5.43
CA PRO A 78 3.30 -11.49 5.19
C PRO A 78 3.45 -11.15 3.71
N PRO A 79 4.00 -9.96 3.38
CA PRO A 79 4.24 -9.60 1.99
C PRO A 79 5.26 -10.55 1.35
N ASN A 80 4.85 -11.18 0.26
CA ASN A 80 5.72 -12.03 -0.55
C ASN A 80 5.30 -11.92 -2.03
N GLY A 81 6.16 -12.39 -2.93
CA GLY A 81 5.85 -12.37 -4.35
C GLY A 81 5.97 -11.00 -5.04
N TYR A 82 6.43 -9.99 -4.33
CA TYR A 82 6.70 -8.67 -4.92
C TYR A 82 8.08 -8.66 -5.56
N GLU A 83 8.13 -8.30 -6.82
CA GLU A 83 9.40 -8.15 -7.52
C GLU A 83 10.15 -6.90 -7.06
N GLN A 84 11.47 -6.91 -7.25
CA GLN A 84 12.27 -5.72 -7.02
C GLN A 84 11.89 -4.65 -8.05
N MET A 85 11.59 -3.45 -7.59
CA MET A 85 11.16 -2.32 -8.42
C MET A 85 12.09 -1.13 -8.23
N ASP A 86 12.21 -0.30 -9.25
CA ASP A 86 12.80 1.01 -9.14
C ASP A 86 11.78 2.01 -8.52
N TYR A 87 12.19 3.26 -8.35
CA TYR A 87 11.31 4.28 -7.75
C TYR A 87 10.02 4.48 -8.55
N ALA A 88 10.13 4.57 -9.87
CA ALA A 88 8.96 4.73 -10.73
C ALA A 88 8.01 3.53 -10.64
N GLY A 89 8.55 2.31 -10.55
CA GLY A 89 7.76 1.10 -10.35
C GLY A 89 7.02 1.09 -9.03
N LEU A 90 7.67 1.53 -7.95
CA LEU A 90 7.04 1.66 -6.64
C LEU A 90 5.94 2.73 -6.63
N LEU A 91 6.18 3.86 -7.28
CA LEU A 91 5.16 4.90 -7.43
C LEU A 91 3.96 4.36 -8.20
N GLY A 92 4.20 3.65 -9.32
CA GLY A 92 3.15 3.01 -10.11
C GLY A 92 2.35 2.00 -9.30
N LEU A 93 3.00 1.19 -8.47
CA LEU A 93 2.34 0.25 -7.57
C LEU A 93 1.39 0.96 -6.59
N THR A 94 1.84 2.07 -6.01
CA THR A 94 1.01 2.85 -5.07
C THR A 94 -0.16 3.51 -5.78
N GLU A 95 0.04 4.05 -6.97
CA GLU A 95 -1.03 4.63 -7.78
C GLU A 95 -2.08 3.58 -8.17
N GLN A 96 -1.66 2.38 -8.56
CA GLN A 96 -2.55 1.26 -8.82
C GLN A 96 -3.35 0.86 -7.58
N THR A 97 -2.71 0.89 -6.42
CA THR A 97 -3.36 0.62 -5.13
C THR A 97 -4.47 1.64 -4.85
N VAL A 98 -4.22 2.93 -5.04
CA VAL A 98 -5.22 3.99 -4.90
C VAL A 98 -6.40 3.74 -5.84
N THR A 99 -6.12 3.44 -7.10
CA THR A 99 -7.15 3.17 -8.10
C THR A 99 -8.00 1.95 -7.74
N ALA A 100 -7.35 0.87 -7.29
CA ALA A 100 -8.04 -0.37 -6.90
C ALA A 100 -8.94 -0.16 -5.68
N LEU A 101 -8.46 0.56 -4.66
CA LEU A 101 -9.24 0.87 -3.46
C LEU A 101 -10.43 1.77 -3.78
N LYS A 102 -10.24 2.76 -4.65
CA LYS A 102 -11.29 3.70 -5.06
C LYS A 102 -12.41 3.02 -5.84
N ALA A 103 -12.09 1.95 -6.57
CA ALA A 103 -13.06 1.22 -7.39
C ALA A 103 -13.92 0.22 -6.59
N LEU A 104 -13.63 0.01 -5.30
CA LEU A 104 -14.37 -0.94 -4.48
C LEU A 104 -15.78 -0.44 -4.16
N ASP A 105 -16.75 -1.34 -4.29
CA ASP A 105 -18.13 -1.09 -3.87
C ASP A 105 -18.28 -1.28 -2.36
N PRO A 106 -18.78 -0.27 -1.61
CA PRO A 106 -18.94 -0.39 -0.16
C PRO A 106 -19.77 -1.59 0.29
N GLU A 107 -20.85 -1.92 -0.41
CA GLU A 107 -21.71 -3.04 -0.03
C GLU A 107 -20.96 -4.37 -0.14
N SER A 108 -20.18 -4.57 -1.19
CA SER A 108 -19.43 -5.80 -1.40
C SER A 108 -18.39 -6.05 -0.27
N ILE A 109 -17.85 -4.99 0.30
CA ILE A 109 -16.94 -5.10 1.44
C ILE A 109 -17.72 -5.34 2.73
N ASN A 110 -18.81 -4.60 2.95
CA ASN A 110 -19.63 -4.74 4.16
C ASN A 110 -20.25 -6.13 4.28
N ASP A 111 -20.55 -6.78 3.15
CA ASP A 111 -21.08 -8.15 3.12
C ASP A 111 -20.07 -9.20 3.64
N LEU A 112 -18.79 -8.86 3.70
CA LEU A 112 -17.75 -9.71 4.28
C LEU A 112 -17.68 -9.64 5.81
N SER A 113 -18.45 -8.75 6.42
CA SER A 113 -18.50 -8.55 7.87
C SER A 113 -18.93 -9.84 8.57
N GLY A 114 -18.24 -10.20 9.65
CA GLY A 114 -18.50 -11.45 10.39
C GLY A 114 -17.79 -12.67 9.82
N GLY A 115 -17.12 -12.55 8.68
CA GLY A 115 -16.28 -13.61 8.14
C GLY A 115 -14.99 -13.82 8.92
N THR A 116 -14.25 -14.86 8.56
CA THR A 116 -12.97 -15.19 9.19
C THR A 116 -11.83 -15.08 8.18
N VAL A 117 -10.74 -14.47 8.61
CA VAL A 117 -9.48 -14.45 7.85
C VAL A 117 -8.43 -15.21 8.63
N VAL A 118 -7.80 -16.19 7.99
CA VAL A 118 -6.72 -16.97 8.59
C VAL A 118 -5.38 -16.36 8.18
N PHE A 119 -4.54 -16.06 9.16
CA PHE A 119 -3.18 -15.61 8.91
C PHE A 119 -2.24 -16.80 8.73
N LYS A 120 -1.52 -16.83 7.64
CA LYS A 120 -0.56 -17.91 7.32
C LYS A 120 0.80 -17.38 6.91
#